data_0069ba9fcd416e988abe94c3018bc7bc
#
_entry.id   0069ba9fcd416e988abe94c3018bc7bc
#
_cell.length_a   1.000
_cell.length_b   1.000
_cell.length_c   1.000
_cell.angle_alpha   90.00
_cell.angle_beta   90.00
_cell.angle_gamma   90.00
#
_symmetry.space_group_name_H-M   'P 1'
#
loop_
_entity.id
_entity.type
_entity.pdbx_description
1 polymer ?
#
loop_
_entity_poly.entity_id
_entity_poly.type
_entity_poly.pdbx_seq_one_letter_code
_entity_poly.pdbx_strand_id
1 'polypeptide(L)'
;MKRLFLALSVLFAAAACAPNDGGDLQTYEIGDHYKVGGVEGVVIALEEDAHHGTIVGLTEPDEELIWESANRWCNSQGEGWYAPSIEELGRVYGVREILASLGAGLHASFYWSCEENGPDYGRYVNMQNGNDNHGTKGMPCWARAVRKF
;
A
#
# COMPACT_ATOMS: atom_id res chain seq x y z
N MET A 1 -55.99 58.59 -9.43
CA MET A 1 -54.70 58.31 -8.76
C MET A 1 -54.34 56.88 -9.00
N LYS A 2 -53.47 56.65 -10.00
CA LYS A 2 -53.00 55.27 -10.31
C LYS A 2 -51.63 55.10 -9.67
N ARG A 3 -51.54 54.16 -8.71
CA ARG A 3 -50.25 53.78 -8.10
C ARG A 3 -49.59 52.74 -8.96
N LEU A 4 -48.43 53.12 -9.49
CA LEU A 4 -47.55 52.27 -10.27
C LEU A 4 -46.73 51.43 -9.31
N PHE A 5 -46.92 50.12 -9.29
CA PHE A 5 -46.04 49.16 -8.59
C PHE A 5 -44.87 48.82 -9.48
N LEU A 6 -43.70 49.28 -9.10
CA LEU A 6 -42.43 48.91 -9.72
C LEU A 6 -41.99 47.57 -9.12
N ALA A 7 -42.06 46.49 -9.91
CA ALA A 7 -41.53 45.19 -9.52
C ALA A 7 -40.03 45.19 -9.74
N LEU A 8 -39.26 45.13 -8.65
CA LEU A 8 -37.82 44.99 -8.65
C LEU A 8 -37.48 43.50 -8.82
N SER A 9 -37.12 43.13 -10.04
CA SER A 9 -36.61 41.79 -10.33
C SER A 9 -35.19 41.65 -9.82
N VAL A 10 -34.99 40.95 -8.71
CA VAL A 10 -33.68 40.58 -8.23
C VAL A 10 -33.20 39.39 -9.04
N LEU A 11 -32.26 39.63 -9.93
CA LEU A 11 -31.56 38.61 -10.68
C LEU A 11 -30.57 37.91 -9.73
N PHE A 12 -30.92 36.73 -9.25
CA PHE A 12 -29.97 35.86 -8.57
C PHE A 12 -29.01 35.32 -9.64
N ALA A 13 -27.83 35.89 -9.74
CA ALA A 13 -26.72 35.26 -10.44
C ALA A 13 -26.26 34.08 -9.60
N ALA A 14 -26.65 32.88 -9.99
CA ALA A 14 -26.03 31.68 -9.48
C ALA A 14 -24.58 31.66 -9.97
N ALA A 15 -23.66 32.02 -9.10
CA ALA A 15 -22.25 31.74 -9.30
C ALA A 15 -22.09 30.20 -9.34
N ALA A 16 -22.02 29.64 -10.54
CA ALA A 16 -21.55 28.28 -10.71
C ALA A 16 -20.12 28.22 -10.18
N CYS A 17 -19.95 27.62 -8.99
CA CYS A 17 -18.64 27.16 -8.57
C CYS A 17 -18.15 26.18 -9.64
N ALA A 18 -17.25 26.63 -10.51
CA ALA A 18 -16.44 25.73 -11.28
C ALA A 18 -15.73 24.79 -10.28
N PRO A 19 -15.69 23.48 -10.53
CA PRO A 19 -14.87 22.61 -9.72
C PRO A 19 -13.45 23.14 -9.78
N ASN A 20 -12.90 23.45 -8.60
CA ASN A 20 -11.50 23.85 -8.48
C ASN A 20 -10.68 22.61 -8.83
N ASP A 21 -10.20 22.55 -10.06
CA ASP A 21 -9.35 21.48 -10.60
C ASP A 21 -7.87 21.70 -10.18
N GLY A 22 -7.69 22.32 -9.03
CA GLY A 22 -6.48 22.27 -8.25
C GLY A 22 -6.61 21.09 -7.29
N GLY A 23 -6.40 19.87 -7.80
CA GLY A 23 -6.34 18.70 -6.96
C GLY A 23 -5.27 18.94 -5.90
N ASP A 24 -5.71 19.18 -4.68
CA ASP A 24 -4.85 19.13 -3.51
C ASP A 24 -4.31 17.69 -3.47
N LEU A 25 -3.05 17.50 -3.88
CA LEU A 25 -2.43 16.18 -3.89
C LEU A 25 -2.48 15.64 -2.46
N GLN A 26 -3.19 14.55 -2.26
CA GLN A 26 -3.33 13.95 -0.94
C GLN A 26 -1.95 13.59 -0.40
N THR A 27 -1.62 14.09 0.78
CA THR A 27 -0.42 13.69 1.53
C THR A 27 -0.73 12.46 2.38
N TYR A 28 0.29 11.64 2.59
CA TYR A 28 0.19 10.40 3.36
C TYR A 28 1.19 10.40 4.52
N GLU A 29 0.90 9.55 5.51
CA GLU A 29 1.79 9.21 6.62
C GLU A 29 2.06 7.69 6.60
N ILE A 30 3.15 7.27 7.26
CA ILE A 30 3.43 5.84 7.45
C ILE A 30 2.31 5.21 8.28
N GLY A 31 1.74 4.14 7.77
CA GLY A 31 0.61 3.45 8.37
C GLY A 31 -0.76 3.84 7.82
N ASP A 32 -0.83 4.86 6.96
CA ASP A 32 -2.09 5.23 6.34
C ASP A 32 -2.65 4.10 5.46
N HIS A 33 -3.97 3.96 5.49
CA HIS A 33 -4.68 3.08 4.58
C HIS A 33 -4.81 3.75 3.21
N TYR A 34 -4.01 3.30 2.25
CA TYR A 34 -4.05 3.75 0.85
C TYR A 34 -5.15 3.03 0.08
N LYS A 35 -6.02 3.79 -0.60
CA LYS A 35 -7.07 3.23 -1.46
C LYS A 35 -7.37 4.19 -2.61
N VAL A 36 -6.69 4.00 -3.73
CA VAL A 36 -6.81 4.86 -4.91
C VAL A 36 -6.82 4.00 -6.20
N GLY A 37 -7.75 4.29 -7.09
CA GLY A 37 -7.80 3.66 -8.43
C GLY A 37 -7.91 2.13 -8.41
N GLY A 38 -8.51 1.54 -7.38
CA GLY A 38 -8.62 0.09 -7.21
C GLY A 38 -7.37 -0.58 -6.60
N VAL A 39 -6.34 0.22 -6.28
CA VAL A 39 -5.15 -0.22 -5.55
C VAL A 39 -5.36 0.04 -4.06
N GLU A 40 -5.08 -0.96 -3.24
CA GLU A 40 -5.32 -0.88 -1.79
C GLU A 40 -4.14 -1.47 -1.00
N GLY A 41 -3.77 -0.81 0.09
CA GLY A 41 -2.66 -1.25 0.95
C GLY A 41 -2.41 -0.33 2.12
N VAL A 42 -1.32 -0.56 2.84
CA VAL A 42 -0.86 0.29 3.95
C VAL A 42 0.47 0.93 3.58
N VAL A 43 0.59 2.23 3.80
CA VAL A 43 1.82 2.99 3.52
C VAL A 43 2.96 2.54 4.43
N ILE A 44 4.07 2.09 3.84
CA ILE A 44 5.27 1.62 4.57
C ILE A 44 6.50 2.49 4.34
N ALA A 45 6.49 3.32 3.31
CA ALA A 45 7.55 4.28 3.01
C ALA A 45 6.97 5.46 2.26
N LEU A 46 7.58 6.63 2.43
CA LEU A 46 7.23 7.86 1.72
C LEU A 46 8.48 8.49 1.09
N GLU A 47 8.27 9.15 -0.04
CA GLU A 47 9.24 10.07 -0.65
C GLU A 47 9.14 11.45 0.03
N GLU A 48 10.06 12.36 -0.27
CA GLU A 48 10.13 13.67 0.38
C GLU A 48 8.87 14.53 0.19
N ASP A 49 8.13 14.29 -0.90
CA ASP A 49 6.90 15.02 -1.23
C ASP A 49 5.65 14.55 -0.44
N ALA A 50 5.74 13.43 0.27
CA ALA A 50 4.65 12.77 0.99
C ALA A 50 3.42 12.43 0.12
N HIS A 51 3.52 12.53 -1.20
CA HIS A 51 2.49 12.16 -2.17
C HIS A 51 2.77 10.81 -2.83
N HIS A 52 4.02 10.38 -2.82
CA HIS A 52 4.51 9.13 -3.39
C HIS A 52 5.20 8.29 -2.33
N GLY A 53 5.22 6.99 -2.56
CA GLY A 53 5.82 6.08 -1.59
C GLY A 53 5.68 4.61 -1.98
N THR A 54 5.68 3.77 -0.95
CA THR A 54 5.48 2.33 -1.09
C THR A 54 4.37 1.89 -0.16
N ILE A 55 3.47 1.07 -0.67
CA ILE A 55 2.44 0.38 0.13
C ILE A 55 2.73 -1.12 0.20
N VAL A 56 2.27 -1.77 1.26
CA VAL A 56 2.15 -3.21 1.37
C VAL A 56 0.70 -3.63 1.07
N GLY A 57 0.51 -4.68 0.28
CA GLY A 57 -0.80 -5.22 -0.05
C GLY A 57 -1.49 -5.88 1.15
N LEU A 58 -2.80 -6.06 1.06
CA LEU A 58 -3.64 -6.63 2.12
C LEU A 58 -3.86 -8.14 1.98
N THR A 59 -3.35 -8.76 0.91
CA THR A 59 -3.54 -10.19 0.60
C THR A 59 -2.27 -11.01 0.78
N GLU A 60 -2.44 -12.28 1.04
CA GLU A 60 -1.40 -13.30 1.13
C GLU A 60 -1.77 -14.50 0.24
N PRO A 61 -0.82 -15.35 -0.14
CA PRO A 61 -1.15 -16.63 -0.76
C PRO A 61 -1.87 -17.54 0.26
N ASP A 62 -2.62 -18.53 -0.24
CA ASP A 62 -3.37 -19.46 0.61
C ASP A 62 -2.47 -20.39 1.43
N GLU A 63 -1.19 -20.52 1.07
CA GLU A 63 -0.20 -21.35 1.72
C GLU A 63 1.20 -20.74 1.63
N GLU A 64 2.12 -21.25 2.44
CA GLU A 64 3.54 -20.93 2.35
C GLU A 64 4.14 -21.44 1.03
N LEU A 65 5.01 -20.63 0.44
CA LEU A 65 5.60 -20.87 -0.88
C LEU A 65 7.13 -20.95 -0.81
N ILE A 66 7.74 -21.74 -1.71
CA ILE A 66 9.17 -21.68 -1.94
C ILE A 66 9.55 -20.32 -2.54
N TRP A 67 10.79 -19.89 -2.35
CA TRP A 67 11.27 -18.54 -2.70
C TRP A 67 10.88 -18.06 -4.10
N GLU A 68 11.07 -18.89 -5.10
CA GLU A 68 10.78 -18.56 -6.51
C GLU A 68 9.27 -18.37 -6.76
N SER A 69 8.45 -19.24 -6.15
CA SER A 69 7.00 -19.16 -6.24
C SER A 69 6.45 -17.95 -5.47
N ALA A 70 7.03 -17.62 -4.32
CA ALA A 70 6.66 -16.44 -3.54
C ALA A 70 6.94 -15.14 -4.32
N ASN A 71 8.11 -15.03 -4.95
CA ASN A 71 8.44 -13.88 -5.79
C ASN A 71 7.50 -13.77 -7.00
N ARG A 72 7.19 -14.88 -7.65
CA ARG A 72 6.24 -14.93 -8.77
C ARG A 72 4.83 -14.54 -8.33
N TRP A 73 4.39 -15.03 -7.17
CA TRP A 73 3.09 -14.66 -6.60
C TRP A 73 2.98 -13.16 -6.36
N CYS A 74 3.99 -12.52 -5.74
CA CYS A 74 4.01 -11.08 -5.54
C CYS A 74 3.87 -10.30 -6.86
N ASN A 75 4.61 -10.70 -7.89
CA ASN A 75 4.56 -10.06 -9.21
C ASN A 75 3.22 -10.29 -9.94
N SER A 76 2.45 -11.29 -9.55
CA SER A 76 1.15 -11.62 -10.15
C SER A 76 -0.04 -10.87 -9.54
N GLN A 77 0.18 -10.07 -8.49
CA GLN A 77 -0.90 -9.36 -7.80
C GLN A 77 -1.51 -8.18 -8.60
N GLY A 78 -0.94 -7.85 -9.73
CA GLY A 78 -1.38 -6.78 -10.62
C GLY A 78 -0.22 -5.91 -11.08
N GLU A 79 -0.51 -4.92 -11.89
CA GLU A 79 0.50 -4.00 -12.41
C GLU A 79 1.20 -3.24 -11.30
N GLY A 80 2.53 -3.25 -11.32
CA GLY A 80 3.38 -2.53 -10.36
C GLY A 80 3.59 -3.20 -9.01
N TRP A 81 2.96 -4.36 -8.75
CA TRP A 81 3.23 -5.16 -7.56
C TRP A 81 4.51 -6.01 -7.72
N TYR A 82 5.29 -6.12 -6.65
CA TYR A 82 6.55 -6.87 -6.66
C TYR A 82 6.87 -7.46 -5.29
N ALA A 83 7.83 -8.39 -5.28
CA ALA A 83 8.32 -9.01 -4.06
C ALA A 83 9.23 -8.02 -3.28
N PRO A 84 9.00 -7.81 -1.98
CA PRO A 84 9.70 -6.80 -1.19
C PRO A 84 11.18 -7.12 -0.98
N SER A 85 12.00 -6.09 -0.81
CA SER A 85 13.33 -6.19 -0.26
C SER A 85 13.30 -6.53 1.24
N ILE A 86 14.44 -6.87 1.84
CA ILE A 86 14.56 -7.05 3.30
C ILE A 86 14.20 -5.76 4.05
N GLU A 87 14.63 -4.62 3.55
CA GLU A 87 14.29 -3.32 4.14
C GLU A 87 12.78 -3.06 4.10
N GLU A 88 12.14 -3.30 2.96
CA GLU A 88 10.68 -3.16 2.82
C GLU A 88 9.93 -4.13 3.74
N LEU A 89 10.37 -5.38 3.89
CA LEU A 89 9.78 -6.32 4.86
C LEU A 89 9.94 -5.87 6.31
N GLY A 90 11.07 -5.26 6.65
CA GLY A 90 11.26 -4.64 7.97
C GLY A 90 10.23 -3.52 8.22
N ARG A 91 9.91 -2.73 7.21
CA ARG A 91 8.87 -1.69 7.26
C ARG A 91 7.46 -2.30 7.33
N VAL A 92 7.20 -3.40 6.63
CA VAL A 92 5.96 -4.18 6.75
C VAL A 92 5.76 -4.66 8.20
N TYR A 93 6.81 -5.17 8.83
CA TYR A 93 6.78 -5.53 10.24
C TYR A 93 6.42 -4.33 11.14
N GLY A 94 6.91 -3.15 10.81
CA GLY A 94 6.61 -1.89 11.52
C GLY A 94 5.13 -1.51 11.53
N VAL A 95 4.37 -1.87 10.50
CA VAL A 95 2.92 -1.58 10.36
C VAL A 95 2.02 -2.79 10.64
N ARG A 96 2.54 -3.87 11.22
CA ARG A 96 1.80 -5.12 11.45
C ARG A 96 0.51 -4.97 12.25
N GLU A 97 0.48 -4.05 13.24
CA GLU A 97 -0.71 -3.80 14.06
C GLU A 97 -1.81 -3.12 13.22
N ILE A 98 -1.42 -2.25 12.29
CA ILE A 98 -2.35 -1.58 11.37
C ILE A 98 -2.91 -2.60 10.39
N LEU A 99 -2.07 -3.46 9.80
CA LEU A 99 -2.52 -4.56 8.96
C LEU A 99 -3.52 -5.46 9.69
N ALA A 100 -3.24 -5.82 10.93
CA ALA A 100 -4.15 -6.61 11.76
C ALA A 100 -5.49 -5.92 11.98
N SER A 101 -5.50 -4.61 12.22
CA SER A 101 -6.73 -3.82 12.39
C SER A 101 -7.59 -3.76 11.13
N LEU A 102 -6.99 -3.93 9.96
CA LEU A 102 -7.66 -3.99 8.66
C LEU A 102 -8.09 -5.42 8.25
N GLY A 103 -7.89 -6.41 9.12
CA GLY A 103 -8.17 -7.81 8.81
C GLY A 103 -7.14 -8.47 7.89
N ALA A 104 -5.99 -7.84 7.70
CA ALA A 104 -4.87 -8.27 6.85
C ALA A 104 -3.61 -8.58 7.67
N GLY A 105 -3.79 -9.09 8.89
CA GLY A 105 -2.70 -9.41 9.82
C GLY A 105 -1.68 -10.38 9.22
N LEU A 106 -0.43 -10.25 9.67
CA LEU A 106 0.65 -11.14 9.27
C LEU A 106 0.66 -12.41 10.10
N HIS A 107 1.03 -13.54 9.50
CA HIS A 107 1.37 -14.74 10.25
C HIS A 107 2.62 -14.52 11.11
N ALA A 108 2.64 -15.10 12.31
CA ALA A 108 3.83 -15.10 13.17
C ALA A 108 4.85 -16.13 12.65
N SER A 109 5.35 -15.92 11.42
CA SER A 109 6.20 -16.82 10.66
C SER A 109 7.18 -16.05 9.78
N PHE A 110 7.81 -16.72 8.83
CA PHE A 110 8.81 -16.17 7.92
C PHE A 110 8.16 -15.67 6.64
N TYR A 111 8.66 -14.53 6.13
CA TYR A 111 8.24 -13.93 4.87
C TYR A 111 9.42 -13.74 3.94
N TRP A 112 9.32 -14.28 2.72
CA TRP A 112 10.36 -14.16 1.71
C TRP A 112 10.53 -12.73 1.20
N SER A 113 11.79 -12.31 1.07
CA SER A 113 12.16 -11.14 0.27
C SER A 113 12.52 -11.56 -1.16
N CYS A 114 12.72 -10.57 -2.05
CA CYS A 114 13.29 -10.79 -3.38
C CYS A 114 14.81 -10.97 -3.35
N GLU A 115 15.47 -10.79 -2.21
CA GLU A 115 16.93 -10.80 -2.11
C GLU A 115 17.47 -12.21 -1.93
N GLU A 116 18.58 -12.49 -2.61
CA GLU A 116 19.30 -13.73 -2.50
C GLU A 116 20.48 -13.63 -1.53
N ASN A 117 20.87 -14.76 -0.96
CA ASN A 117 22.10 -14.92 -0.21
C ASN A 117 22.92 -16.10 -0.83
N GLY A 118 23.37 -15.89 -2.05
CA GLY A 118 23.96 -16.93 -2.88
C GLY A 118 22.93 -17.72 -3.71
N PRO A 119 23.37 -18.68 -4.55
CA PRO A 119 22.50 -19.32 -5.54
C PRO A 119 21.37 -20.17 -4.91
N ASP A 120 21.62 -20.76 -3.75
CA ASP A 120 20.72 -21.72 -3.12
C ASP A 120 19.89 -21.13 -1.95
N TYR A 121 20.18 -19.88 -1.56
CA TYR A 121 19.59 -19.26 -0.39
C TYR A 121 18.86 -17.96 -0.74
N GLY A 122 17.67 -17.77 -0.15
CA GLY A 122 16.93 -16.51 -0.14
C GLY A 122 16.95 -15.87 1.24
N ARG A 123 16.72 -14.55 1.29
CA ARG A 123 16.59 -13.82 2.55
C ARG A 123 15.12 -13.68 2.94
N TYR A 124 14.82 -13.71 4.23
CA TYR A 124 13.49 -13.56 4.79
C TYR A 124 13.50 -12.71 6.07
N VAL A 125 12.32 -12.25 6.46
CA VAL A 125 12.09 -11.63 7.78
C VAL A 125 11.17 -12.51 8.61
N ASN A 126 11.53 -12.70 9.87
CA ASN A 126 10.67 -13.36 10.86
C ASN A 126 9.68 -12.33 11.45
N MET A 127 8.40 -12.48 11.13
CA MET A 127 7.35 -11.57 11.58
C MET A 127 6.93 -11.76 13.05
N GLN A 128 7.56 -12.68 13.81
CA GLN A 128 7.43 -12.72 15.27
C GLN A 128 8.27 -11.63 15.97
N ASN A 129 9.41 -11.27 15.40
CA ASN A 129 10.38 -10.40 16.06
C ASN A 129 11.01 -9.33 15.15
N GLY A 130 10.74 -9.35 13.84
CA GLY A 130 11.26 -8.39 12.86
C GLY A 130 12.71 -8.65 12.41
N ASN A 131 13.33 -9.74 12.86
CA ASN A 131 14.71 -10.05 12.47
C ASN A 131 14.79 -10.67 11.08
N ASP A 132 15.78 -10.28 10.31
CA ASP A 132 16.09 -10.91 9.03
C ASP A 132 17.07 -12.08 9.18
N ASN A 133 16.98 -13.01 8.26
CA ASN A 133 17.87 -14.16 8.14
C ASN A 133 17.80 -14.71 6.70
N HIS A 134 18.43 -15.84 6.45
CA HIS A 134 18.36 -16.56 5.18
C HIS A 134 18.04 -18.04 5.40
N GLY A 135 17.45 -18.65 4.39
CA GLY A 135 17.14 -20.08 4.33
C GLY A 135 17.25 -20.61 2.92
N THR A 136 17.27 -21.93 2.78
CA THR A 136 17.28 -22.54 1.44
C THR A 136 16.05 -22.10 0.65
N LYS A 137 16.20 -21.81 -0.62
CA LYS A 137 15.10 -21.37 -1.51
C LYS A 137 13.93 -22.38 -1.59
N GLY A 138 14.19 -23.65 -1.23
CA GLY A 138 13.17 -24.69 -1.13
C GLY A 138 12.36 -24.68 0.19
N MET A 139 12.73 -23.85 1.17
CA MET A 139 11.99 -23.70 2.42
C MET A 139 10.65 -22.98 2.16
N PRO A 140 9.52 -23.46 2.70
CA PRO A 140 8.26 -22.73 2.58
C PRO A 140 8.21 -21.53 3.53
N CYS A 141 7.83 -20.36 3.00
CA CYS A 141 7.55 -19.15 3.76
C CYS A 141 6.37 -18.39 3.16
N TRP A 142 5.80 -17.50 3.91
CA TRP A 142 4.75 -16.60 3.44
C TRP A 142 5.29 -15.55 2.46
N ALA A 143 4.40 -14.91 1.73
CA ALA A 143 4.70 -13.82 0.83
C ALA A 143 3.73 -12.65 1.05
N ARG A 144 4.23 -11.44 0.90
CA ARG A 144 3.44 -10.21 0.92
C ARG A 144 3.98 -9.26 -0.13
N ALA A 145 3.16 -8.88 -1.09
CA ALA A 145 3.58 -7.99 -2.16
C ALA A 145 3.60 -6.52 -1.71
N VAL A 146 4.49 -5.74 -2.32
CA VAL A 146 4.57 -4.29 -2.15
C VAL A 146 4.44 -3.60 -3.50
N ARG A 147 4.10 -2.30 -3.50
CA ARG A 147 3.91 -1.50 -4.70
C ARG A 147 4.28 -0.04 -4.46
N LYS A 148 4.86 0.62 -5.47
CA LYS A 148 4.99 2.09 -5.50
C LYS A 148 3.65 2.74 -5.85
N PHE A 149 3.42 3.93 -5.31
CA PHE A 149 2.27 4.78 -5.63
C PHE A 149 2.69 6.23 -5.79
#